data_cacddb444d6ef05f8dd98cea35721ef7
#
_entry.id   cacddb444d6ef05f8dd98cea35721ef7
#
_cell.length_a   1.000
_cell.length_b   1.000
_cell.length_c   1.000
_cell.angle_alpha   90.00
_cell.angle_beta   90.00
_cell.angle_gamma   90.00
#
_symmetry.space_group_name_H-M   'P 1'
#
loop_
_entity.id
_entity.type
_entity.pdbx_description
1 polymer ?
#
loop_
_entity_poly.entity_id
_entity_poly.type
_entity_poly.pdbx_seq_one_letter_code
_entity_poly.pdbx_strand_id
1 'polypeptide(L)'
;MYGEYVSIGSEFPAFTLNGVNGNNEMKLFNSEDIEGWSVFYFYPKDFTFICPTEIAAMDRLVDEGVNVFGFSGDNEFCKLNWKKALGTIREIRHPLIADSGLYLSMDLGIVDNDEGVCLRATYIVDPEGIIQHHSVNALDTGRNVEEVIRTVKALQAGGLTGCEWNPGDEFVG
;
A
#
# COMPACT_ATOMS: atom_id res chain seq x y z
N MET A 1 23.46 -15.06 -7.61
CA MET A 1 23.29 -13.59 -7.65
C MET A 1 22.31 -13.22 -6.55
N TYR A 2 22.78 -12.55 -5.52
CA TYR A 2 21.88 -12.03 -4.50
C TYR A 2 21.15 -10.86 -5.14
N GLY A 3 19.81 -10.95 -5.30
CA GLY A 3 19.02 -9.82 -5.74
C GLY A 3 19.23 -8.63 -4.81
N GLU A 4 19.20 -7.42 -5.35
CA GLU A 4 19.27 -6.21 -4.53
C GLU A 4 18.13 -6.25 -3.51
N TYR A 5 18.49 -6.12 -2.24
CA TYR A 5 17.51 -6.08 -1.16
C TYR A 5 16.76 -4.74 -1.17
N VAL A 6 15.47 -4.79 -1.48
CA VAL A 6 14.62 -3.58 -1.51
C VAL A 6 14.23 -3.20 -0.09
N SER A 7 14.68 -2.04 0.37
CA SER A 7 14.45 -1.55 1.73
C SER A 7 14.48 -0.01 1.78
N ILE A 8 14.58 0.55 2.99
CA ILE A 8 14.69 1.99 3.21
C ILE A 8 15.88 2.56 2.40
N GLY A 9 15.64 3.63 1.67
CA GLY A 9 16.62 4.27 0.80
C GLY A 9 16.70 3.70 -0.61
N SER A 10 16.04 2.56 -0.89
CA SER A 10 15.91 2.02 -2.23
C SER A 10 14.77 2.68 -2.99
N GLU A 11 14.84 2.71 -4.30
CA GLU A 11 13.69 3.01 -5.14
C GLU A 11 12.63 1.91 -5.00
N PHE A 12 11.36 2.31 -4.91
CA PHE A 12 10.27 1.36 -5.01
C PHE A 12 10.26 0.77 -6.43
N PRO A 13 10.14 -0.56 -6.61
CA PRO A 13 10.19 -1.16 -7.94
C PRO A 13 9.15 -0.57 -8.88
N ALA A 14 9.55 -0.24 -10.10
CA ALA A 14 8.64 0.23 -11.13
C ALA A 14 7.61 -0.84 -11.49
N PHE A 15 6.37 -0.42 -11.72
CA PHE A 15 5.31 -1.33 -12.14
C PHE A 15 4.41 -0.70 -13.20
N THR A 16 3.85 -1.57 -14.04
CA THR A 16 2.75 -1.27 -14.96
C THR A 16 1.76 -2.41 -14.84
N LEU A 17 0.66 -2.19 -14.14
CA LEU A 17 -0.29 -3.23 -13.74
C LEU A 17 -1.73 -2.78 -13.94
N ASN A 18 -2.60 -3.73 -14.27
CA ASN A 18 -4.03 -3.49 -14.32
C ASN A 18 -4.61 -3.36 -12.90
N GLY A 19 -5.68 -2.59 -12.78
CA GLY A 19 -6.38 -2.42 -11.52
C GLY A 19 -7.75 -1.82 -11.70
N VAL A 20 -8.39 -1.50 -10.58
CA VAL A 20 -9.71 -0.88 -10.51
C VAL A 20 -9.59 0.43 -9.76
N ASN A 21 -9.98 1.54 -10.38
CA ASN A 21 -9.94 2.87 -9.75
C ASN A 21 -11.12 3.12 -8.79
N GLY A 22 -11.11 4.30 -8.17
CA GLY A 22 -12.18 4.72 -7.25
C GLY A 22 -13.56 4.81 -7.90
N ASN A 23 -13.65 4.97 -9.22
CA ASN A 23 -14.91 5.01 -9.99
C ASN A 23 -15.37 3.63 -10.46
N ASN A 24 -14.76 2.55 -9.98
CA ASN A 24 -15.05 1.18 -10.37
C ASN A 24 -14.79 0.90 -11.86
N GLU A 25 -13.79 1.56 -12.43
CA GLU A 25 -13.33 1.35 -13.80
C GLU A 25 -12.00 0.59 -13.81
N MET A 26 -11.87 -0.38 -14.70
CA MET A 26 -10.59 -1.07 -14.93
C MET A 26 -9.66 -0.17 -15.73
N LYS A 27 -8.42 -0.01 -15.24
CA LYS A 27 -7.38 0.81 -15.86
C LYS A 27 -6.01 0.16 -15.75
N LEU A 28 -5.10 0.57 -16.63
CA LEU A 28 -3.68 0.30 -16.51
C LEU A 28 -3.03 1.41 -15.67
N PHE A 29 -2.28 1.01 -14.64
CA PHE A 29 -1.57 1.93 -13.76
C PHE A 29 -0.07 1.80 -13.98
N ASN A 30 0.60 2.92 -14.22
CA ASN A 30 2.03 2.99 -14.39
C ASN A 30 2.64 3.80 -13.23
N SER A 31 3.62 3.23 -12.54
CA SER A 31 4.28 3.90 -11.42
C SER A 31 4.96 5.22 -11.82
N GLU A 32 5.36 5.37 -13.06
CA GLU A 32 5.98 6.62 -13.56
C GLU A 32 5.03 7.81 -13.60
N ASP A 33 3.71 7.55 -13.59
CA ASP A 33 2.69 8.61 -13.60
C ASP A 33 2.34 9.12 -12.18
N ILE A 34 2.94 8.54 -11.15
CA ILE A 34 2.65 8.88 -9.75
C ILE A 34 3.52 10.06 -9.32
N GLU A 35 2.88 11.14 -8.86
CA GLU A 35 3.54 12.32 -8.35
C GLU A 35 3.25 12.52 -6.87
N GLY A 36 4.25 12.92 -6.09
CA GLY A 36 4.13 13.19 -4.66
C GLY A 36 4.28 11.94 -3.78
N TRP A 37 3.97 12.10 -2.51
CA TRP A 37 4.03 11.02 -1.53
C TRP A 37 3.01 9.94 -1.84
N SER A 38 3.41 8.68 -1.62
CA SER A 38 2.58 7.52 -1.90
C SER A 38 2.64 6.50 -0.77
N VAL A 39 1.52 5.83 -0.56
CA VAL A 39 1.42 4.64 0.31
C VAL A 39 1.00 3.48 -0.57
N PHE A 40 1.88 2.48 -0.68
CA PHE A 40 1.61 1.21 -1.34
C PHE A 40 1.42 0.15 -0.28
N TYR A 41 0.24 -0.46 -0.24
CA TYR A 41 -0.02 -1.54 0.70
C TYR A 41 -0.45 -2.82 -0.02
N PHE A 42 -0.07 -3.95 0.56
CA PHE A 42 -0.31 -5.28 0.02
C PHE A 42 -1.21 -6.04 0.99
N TYR A 43 -2.15 -6.79 0.45
CA TYR A 43 -3.06 -7.65 1.22
C TYR A 43 -3.17 -9.02 0.53
N PRO A 44 -3.41 -10.13 1.28
CA PRO A 44 -3.25 -11.47 0.72
C PRO A 44 -4.25 -11.84 -0.37
N LYS A 45 -5.55 -11.65 -0.12
CA LYS A 45 -6.61 -12.17 -1.00
C LYS A 45 -7.85 -11.28 -1.01
N ASP A 46 -8.44 -11.15 -2.18
CA ASP A 46 -9.79 -10.62 -2.33
C ASP A 46 -10.81 -11.63 -1.74
N PHE A 47 -12.02 -11.16 -1.42
CA PHE A 47 -13.11 -11.98 -0.87
C PHE A 47 -12.78 -12.70 0.45
N THR A 48 -12.03 -12.04 1.35
CA THR A 48 -11.68 -12.56 2.67
C THR A 48 -12.21 -11.68 3.81
N PHE A 49 -11.82 -11.96 5.08
CA PHE A 49 -12.40 -11.33 6.26
C PHE A 49 -11.63 -10.11 6.76
N ILE A 50 -10.30 -10.19 6.84
CA ILE A 50 -9.45 -9.09 7.34
C ILE A 50 -9.23 -8.04 6.25
N CYS A 51 -8.99 -8.46 5.02
CA CYS A 51 -8.59 -7.56 3.93
C CYS A 51 -9.57 -6.41 3.66
N PRO A 52 -10.91 -6.62 3.63
CA PRO A 52 -11.81 -5.50 3.41
C PRO A 52 -11.79 -4.46 4.53
N THR A 53 -11.51 -4.86 5.77
CA THR A 53 -11.37 -3.92 6.89
C THR A 53 -10.15 -3.03 6.71
N GLU A 54 -9.04 -3.60 6.24
CA GLU A 54 -7.82 -2.86 5.94
C GLU A 54 -8.01 -1.89 4.77
N ILE A 55 -8.61 -2.35 3.67
CA ILE A 55 -8.87 -1.55 2.48
C ILE A 55 -9.73 -0.32 2.83
N ALA A 56 -10.81 -0.52 3.56
CA ALA A 56 -11.69 0.56 4.00
C ALA A 56 -10.94 1.56 4.91
N ALA A 57 -10.13 1.06 5.84
CA ALA A 57 -9.36 1.91 6.75
C ALA A 57 -8.25 2.68 6.03
N MET A 58 -7.53 2.05 5.09
CA MET A 58 -6.47 2.69 4.32
C MET A 58 -6.98 3.81 3.42
N ASP A 59 -8.26 3.80 3.04
CA ASP A 59 -8.88 4.88 2.26
C ASP A 59 -8.84 6.24 2.98
N ARG A 60 -8.72 6.26 4.29
CA ARG A 60 -8.54 7.47 5.10
C ARG A 60 -7.27 8.24 4.75
N LEU A 61 -6.25 7.56 4.22
CA LEU A 61 -5.01 8.20 3.75
C LEU A 61 -5.23 9.15 2.58
N VAL A 62 -6.29 8.96 1.80
CA VAL A 62 -6.66 9.88 0.71
C VAL A 62 -6.91 11.28 1.25
N ASP A 63 -7.50 11.40 2.44
CA ASP A 63 -7.76 12.68 3.10
C ASP A 63 -6.47 13.39 3.56
N GLU A 64 -5.36 12.65 3.68
CA GLU A 64 -4.05 13.19 4.04
C GLU A 64 -3.26 13.73 2.81
N GLY A 65 -3.85 13.69 1.63
CA GLY A 65 -3.25 14.23 0.42
C GLY A 65 -2.14 13.36 -0.18
N VAL A 66 -2.05 12.10 0.18
CA VAL A 66 -1.10 11.15 -0.40
C VAL A 66 -1.78 10.22 -1.40
N ASN A 67 -1.02 9.71 -2.36
CA ASN A 67 -1.49 8.66 -3.24
C ASN A 67 -1.58 7.33 -2.48
N VAL A 68 -2.65 6.59 -2.67
CA VAL A 68 -2.88 5.30 -1.99
C VAL A 68 -3.16 4.24 -3.04
N PHE A 69 -2.47 3.11 -2.94
CA PHE A 69 -2.66 1.96 -3.85
C PHE A 69 -2.65 0.67 -3.04
N GLY A 70 -3.70 -0.14 -3.20
CA GLY A 70 -3.79 -1.46 -2.59
C GLY A 70 -3.49 -2.56 -3.62
N PHE A 71 -2.66 -3.53 -3.27
CA PHE A 71 -2.23 -4.61 -4.16
C PHE A 71 -2.57 -5.98 -3.58
N SER A 72 -3.02 -6.89 -4.43
CA SER A 72 -3.05 -8.32 -4.17
C SER A 72 -2.82 -9.11 -5.45
N GLY A 73 -2.54 -10.40 -5.32
CA GLY A 73 -2.31 -11.28 -6.48
C GLY A 73 -3.56 -11.62 -7.29
N ASP A 74 -4.75 -11.29 -6.80
CA ASP A 74 -5.99 -11.48 -7.53
C ASP A 74 -6.11 -10.48 -8.68
N ASN A 75 -6.74 -10.91 -9.78
CA ASN A 75 -6.83 -10.11 -10.99
C ASN A 75 -7.83 -8.95 -10.86
N GLU A 76 -7.81 -8.05 -11.83
CA GLU A 76 -8.65 -6.84 -11.87
C GLU A 76 -10.14 -7.17 -11.98
N PHE A 77 -10.52 -8.27 -12.62
CA PHE A 77 -11.92 -8.70 -12.71
C PHE A 77 -12.44 -9.16 -11.35
N CYS A 78 -11.62 -9.89 -10.60
CA CYS A 78 -11.92 -10.28 -9.23
C CYS A 78 -12.15 -9.05 -8.35
N LYS A 79 -11.25 -8.06 -8.40
CA LYS A 79 -11.34 -6.82 -7.65
C LYS A 79 -12.61 -6.01 -7.97
N LEU A 80 -12.92 -5.88 -9.24
CA LEU A 80 -14.13 -5.17 -9.68
C LEU A 80 -15.40 -5.83 -9.14
N ASN A 81 -15.50 -7.17 -9.24
CA ASN A 81 -16.65 -7.91 -8.75
C ASN A 81 -16.74 -7.87 -7.22
N TRP A 82 -15.62 -7.93 -6.54
CA TRP A 82 -15.58 -7.80 -5.08
C TRP A 82 -16.08 -6.43 -4.61
N LYS A 83 -15.63 -5.34 -5.24
CA LYS A 83 -16.14 -3.99 -4.97
C LYS A 83 -17.64 -3.88 -5.21
N LYS A 84 -18.17 -4.49 -6.26
CA LYS A 84 -19.61 -4.53 -6.54
C LYS A 84 -20.39 -5.32 -5.50
N ALA A 85 -19.83 -6.40 -4.99
CA ALA A 85 -20.49 -7.31 -4.05
C ALA A 85 -20.46 -6.82 -2.60
N LEU A 86 -19.43 -6.05 -2.19
CA LEU A 86 -19.21 -5.67 -0.80
C LEU A 86 -19.26 -4.15 -0.61
N GLY A 87 -20.30 -3.70 0.10
CA GLY A 87 -20.54 -2.27 0.36
C GLY A 87 -19.37 -1.57 1.07
N THR A 88 -18.67 -2.27 1.95
CA THR A 88 -17.54 -1.73 2.72
C THR A 88 -16.42 -1.17 1.83
N ILE A 89 -16.19 -1.77 0.66
CA ILE A 89 -15.11 -1.35 -0.26
C ILE A 89 -15.62 -0.76 -1.57
N ARG A 90 -16.93 -0.74 -1.78
CA ARG A 90 -17.52 -0.19 -3.02
C ARG A 90 -17.17 1.27 -3.23
N GLU A 91 -17.18 2.04 -2.15
CA GLU A 91 -17.03 3.49 -2.16
C GLU A 91 -15.60 3.97 -1.89
N ILE A 92 -14.61 3.08 -1.82
CA ILE A 92 -13.22 3.50 -1.65
C ILE A 92 -12.77 4.34 -2.83
N ARG A 93 -11.96 5.34 -2.55
CA ARG A 93 -11.50 6.33 -3.53
C ARG A 93 -10.16 5.96 -4.17
N HIS A 94 -9.38 5.11 -3.50
CA HIS A 94 -8.08 4.66 -4.01
C HIS A 94 -8.21 3.41 -4.87
N PRO A 95 -7.28 3.20 -5.83
CA PRO A 95 -7.32 2.02 -6.69
C PRO A 95 -6.85 0.76 -5.99
N LEU A 96 -7.39 -0.37 -6.44
CA LEU A 96 -6.91 -1.71 -6.14
C LEU A 96 -6.21 -2.27 -7.37
N ILE A 97 -4.97 -2.68 -7.21
CA ILE A 97 -4.06 -3.08 -8.30
C ILE A 97 -3.84 -4.60 -8.28
N ALA A 98 -3.86 -5.21 -9.44
CA ALA A 98 -3.65 -6.63 -9.63
C ALA A 98 -2.15 -6.94 -9.84
N ASP A 99 -1.49 -7.43 -8.79
CA ASP A 99 -0.14 -7.99 -8.91
C ASP A 99 -0.22 -9.46 -9.35
N SER A 100 -0.78 -9.66 -10.54
CA SER A 100 -0.99 -11.00 -11.12
C SER A 100 0.34 -11.71 -11.31
N GLY A 101 0.44 -12.92 -10.78
CA GLY A 101 1.69 -13.67 -10.76
C GLY A 101 2.64 -13.27 -9.62
N LEU A 102 2.28 -12.30 -8.80
CA LEU A 102 3.05 -11.85 -7.61
C LEU A 102 4.46 -11.33 -7.94
N TYR A 103 4.71 -10.84 -9.14
CA TYR A 103 6.06 -10.40 -9.56
C TYR A 103 6.55 -9.21 -8.73
N LEU A 104 5.71 -8.20 -8.52
CA LEU A 104 6.07 -7.05 -7.68
C LEU A 104 6.29 -7.49 -6.23
N SER A 105 5.43 -8.35 -5.71
CA SER A 105 5.56 -8.92 -4.35
C SER A 105 6.84 -9.75 -4.20
N MET A 106 7.25 -10.47 -5.25
CA MET A 106 8.53 -11.20 -5.26
C MET A 106 9.73 -10.25 -5.22
N ASP A 107 9.70 -9.18 -6.01
CA ASP A 107 10.75 -8.17 -6.01
C ASP A 107 10.91 -7.52 -4.63
N LEU A 108 9.81 -7.36 -3.91
CA LEU A 108 9.78 -6.81 -2.56
C LEU A 108 10.10 -7.84 -1.45
N GLY A 109 10.19 -9.12 -1.80
CA GLY A 109 10.46 -10.18 -0.83
C GLY A 109 9.31 -10.44 0.16
N ILE A 110 8.07 -10.19 -0.23
CA ILE A 110 6.89 -10.29 0.65
C ILE A 110 5.91 -11.39 0.22
N VAL A 111 6.37 -12.41 -0.48
CA VAL A 111 5.53 -13.56 -0.85
C VAL A 111 5.61 -14.63 0.21
N ASP A 112 4.44 -15.08 0.70
CA ASP A 112 4.30 -16.32 1.44
C ASP A 112 4.19 -17.46 0.40
N ASN A 113 5.24 -18.26 0.30
CA ASN A 113 5.33 -19.32 -0.71
C ASN A 113 4.42 -20.51 -0.43
N ASP A 114 4.08 -20.76 0.83
CA ASP A 114 3.20 -21.87 1.20
C ASP A 114 1.75 -21.57 0.80
N GLU A 115 1.31 -20.34 1.03
CA GLU A 115 -0.04 -19.89 0.67
C GLU A 115 -0.14 -19.32 -0.77
N GLY A 116 0.98 -18.98 -1.40
CA GLY A 116 1.01 -18.38 -2.72
C GLY A 116 0.36 -17.00 -2.79
N VAL A 117 0.57 -16.19 -1.76
CA VAL A 117 -0.01 -14.84 -1.62
C VAL A 117 1.03 -13.85 -1.12
N CYS A 118 0.77 -12.55 -1.26
CA CYS A 118 1.59 -11.55 -0.59
C CYS A 118 1.22 -11.41 0.89
N LEU A 119 2.22 -11.03 1.69
CA LEU A 119 2.03 -10.67 3.09
C LEU A 119 1.36 -9.29 3.21
N ARG A 120 0.93 -8.92 4.43
CA ARG A 120 0.34 -7.61 4.73
C ARG A 120 1.44 -6.57 4.89
N ALA A 121 1.92 -6.04 3.78
CA ALA A 121 3.02 -5.08 3.73
C ALA A 121 2.50 -3.66 3.50
N THR A 122 3.23 -2.68 4.02
CA THR A 122 2.97 -1.26 3.82
C THR A 122 4.27 -0.56 3.50
N TYR A 123 4.29 0.24 2.44
CA TYR A 123 5.42 1.07 2.02
C TYR A 123 5.00 2.52 1.94
N ILE A 124 5.79 3.41 2.52
CA ILE A 124 5.63 4.85 2.35
C ILE A 124 6.80 5.33 1.49
N VAL A 125 6.47 5.94 0.36
CA VAL A 125 7.42 6.32 -0.69
C VAL A 125 7.35 7.83 -0.89
N ASP A 126 8.50 8.48 -0.92
CA ASP A 126 8.60 9.92 -1.10
C ASP A 126 8.37 10.37 -2.57
N PRO A 127 8.31 11.69 -2.84
CA PRO A 127 8.10 12.18 -4.20
C PRO A 127 9.18 11.80 -5.22
N GLU A 128 10.36 11.43 -4.77
CA GLU A 128 11.46 10.95 -5.62
C GLU A 128 11.39 9.44 -5.87
N GLY A 129 10.39 8.75 -5.34
CA GLY A 129 10.22 7.31 -5.51
C GLY A 129 11.03 6.46 -4.53
N ILE A 130 11.58 7.06 -3.48
CA ILE A 130 12.43 6.37 -2.50
C ILE A 130 11.60 5.90 -1.31
N ILE A 131 11.81 4.65 -0.90
CA ILE A 131 11.15 4.06 0.27
C ILE A 131 11.69 4.73 1.54
N GLN A 132 10.80 5.35 2.32
CA GLN A 132 11.12 6.00 3.59
C GLN A 132 10.62 5.20 4.80
N HIS A 133 9.68 4.28 4.61
CA HIS A 133 9.16 3.40 5.64
C HIS A 133 8.62 2.13 5.01
N HIS A 134 8.80 0.99 5.67
CA HIS A 134 8.03 -0.21 5.36
C HIS A 134 7.79 -1.05 6.62
N SER A 135 6.68 -1.76 6.61
CA SER A 135 6.32 -2.73 7.64
C SER A 135 5.65 -3.93 6.98
N VAL A 136 5.82 -5.10 7.58
CA VAL A 136 5.23 -6.35 7.08
C VAL A 136 4.64 -7.11 8.26
N ASN A 137 3.33 -7.37 8.22
CA ASN A 137 2.65 -8.20 9.21
C ASN A 137 2.47 -9.64 8.69
N ALA A 138 2.41 -10.58 9.62
CA ALA A 138 1.96 -11.94 9.34
C ALA A 138 0.52 -11.94 8.79
N LEU A 139 0.14 -13.01 8.09
CA LEU A 139 -1.15 -13.11 7.38
C LEU A 139 -2.38 -12.87 8.27
N ASP A 140 -2.32 -13.27 9.53
CA ASP A 140 -3.46 -13.18 10.45
C ASP A 140 -3.54 -11.86 11.23
N THR A 141 -2.60 -10.93 10.99
CA THR A 141 -2.51 -9.69 11.75
C THR A 141 -2.76 -8.46 10.85
N GLY A 142 -3.89 -7.79 11.08
CA GLY A 142 -4.24 -6.54 10.39
C GLY A 142 -3.35 -5.37 10.80
N ARG A 143 -3.38 -4.31 9.99
CA ARG A 143 -2.61 -3.07 10.18
C ARG A 143 -3.31 -2.12 11.14
N ASN A 144 -2.55 -1.13 11.64
CA ASN A 144 -3.09 0.04 12.31
C ASN A 144 -2.92 1.26 11.41
N VAL A 145 -4.03 1.77 10.87
CA VAL A 145 -4.01 2.91 9.93
C VAL A 145 -3.62 4.22 10.63
N GLU A 146 -3.98 4.40 11.89
CA GLU A 146 -3.55 5.58 12.66
C GLU A 146 -2.03 5.72 12.70
N GLU A 147 -1.33 4.60 12.87
CA GLU A 147 0.14 4.58 12.86
C GLU A 147 0.70 4.85 11.45
N VAL A 148 0.05 4.35 10.40
CA VAL A 148 0.45 4.68 9.02
C VAL A 148 0.30 6.19 8.76
N ILE A 149 -0.82 6.79 9.16
CA ILE A 149 -1.06 8.24 9.06
C ILE A 149 -0.01 9.02 9.85
N ARG A 150 0.23 8.63 11.11
CA ARG A 150 1.25 9.26 11.96
C ARG A 150 2.62 9.25 11.29
N THR A 151 3.02 8.09 10.76
CA THR A 151 4.32 7.92 10.10
C THR A 151 4.44 8.76 8.83
N VAL A 152 3.39 8.79 7.99
CA VAL A 152 3.34 9.66 6.81
C VAL A 152 3.57 11.12 7.21
N LYS A 153 2.86 11.60 8.24
CA LYS A 153 2.98 12.99 8.70
C LYS A 153 4.35 13.28 9.30
N ALA A 154 4.94 12.35 10.04
CA ALA A 154 6.29 12.49 10.56
C ALA A 154 7.32 12.64 9.43
N LEU A 155 7.22 11.82 8.39
CA LEU A 155 8.10 11.89 7.23
C LEU A 155 7.92 13.20 6.44
N GLN A 156 6.67 13.63 6.26
CA GLN A 156 6.37 14.89 5.56
C GLN A 156 6.82 16.13 6.34
N ALA A 157 6.84 16.08 7.66
CA ALA A 157 7.25 17.19 8.51
C ALA A 157 8.72 17.58 8.30
N GLY A 158 9.58 16.64 7.91
CA GLY A 158 10.96 16.89 7.49
C GLY A 158 11.94 17.26 8.60
N GLY A 159 11.52 17.29 9.85
CA GLY A 159 12.36 17.54 11.02
C GLY A 159 12.70 16.26 11.80
N LEU A 160 13.43 16.41 12.90
CA LEU A 160 13.75 15.28 13.77
C LEU A 160 12.54 14.98 14.67
N THR A 161 11.75 13.99 14.29
CA THR A 161 10.60 13.54 15.08
C THR A 161 11.05 12.53 16.13
N GLY A 162 10.77 12.83 17.38
CA GLY A 162 11.13 11.95 18.50
C GLY A 162 10.25 10.70 18.57
N CYS A 163 10.57 9.82 19.50
CA CYS A 163 9.72 8.67 19.80
C CYS A 163 8.31 9.15 20.20
N GLU A 164 7.29 8.45 19.71
CA GLU A 164 5.88 8.78 19.97
C GLU A 164 5.43 10.16 19.46
N TRP A 165 6.19 10.76 18.57
CA TRP A 165 5.84 12.05 17.98
C TRP A 165 4.47 11.98 17.28
N ASN A 166 3.64 13.00 17.51
CA ASN A 166 2.36 13.19 16.83
C ASN A 166 2.35 14.51 16.06
N PRO A 167 1.52 14.63 15.03
CA PRO A 167 1.36 15.87 14.28
C PRO A 167 1.03 17.03 15.22
N GLY A 168 1.85 18.12 15.15
CA GLY A 168 1.76 19.27 16.04
C GLY A 168 2.76 19.27 17.18
N ASP A 169 3.41 18.15 17.46
CA ASP A 169 4.49 18.09 18.46
C ASP A 169 5.76 18.76 17.94
N GLU A 170 6.59 19.25 18.84
CA GLU A 170 7.88 19.86 18.50
C GLU A 170 8.90 18.81 18.02
N PHE A 171 9.87 19.25 17.25
CA PHE A 171 11.01 18.43 16.86
C PHE A 171 12.03 18.35 18.01
N VAL A 172 12.81 17.28 18.04
CA VAL A 172 13.81 17.03 19.08
C VAL A 172 15.21 17.52 18.73
N GLY A 173 15.31 18.49 17.88
CA GLY A 173 16.63 19.04 17.52
C GLY A 173 16.56 20.28 16.69
#